data_2dbcb13287622374b1a4e93b29e1281a
#
_entry.id   2dbcb13287622374b1a4e93b29e1281a
#
_cell.length_a   1.000
_cell.length_b   1.000
_cell.length_c   1.000
_cell.angle_alpha   90.00
_cell.angle_beta   90.00
_cell.angle_gamma   90.00
#
_symmetry.space_group_name_H-M   'P 1'
#
loop_
_entity.id
_entity.type
_entity.pdbx_description
1 polymer ?
#
loop_
_entity_poly.entity_id
_entity_poly.type
_entity_poly.pdbx_seq_one_letter_code
_entity_poly.pdbx_strand_id
1 'polypeptide(L)'
;MRRSYRLICVVVLFVLLALLGVAGHEFRLFERGWFNLKTWWHPVEQGIALDRYQVTLEAQPIEGLHADLSALTFDPDRKSLFTVTNSSPELIELSLDGRILRRVPLTGFGDPEAVEYVGPNTYVITDERQQRLIQVRLDDDTPFLDAGDAEQLTLGIGLNGNKGFEGLAYDSAGKRLFVAKERDPMLIYEVHGFPHTNPEQPYAVHVVQDRERDARLFVRDLSSLQYDERSGHLLALSDESRLVIELDVEGRPLSTLSLRKGSQGLKQPVPQAEGMAMDEAGTLYLVSEPNLFYVFRQSAD
;
A
#
# COMPACT_ATOMS: atom_id res chain seq x y z
N MET A 1 52.88 22.48 7.62
CA MET A 1 51.71 22.79 6.78
C MET A 1 51.24 21.62 5.91
N ARG A 2 52.01 21.03 4.99
CA ARG A 2 51.51 19.92 4.10
C ARG A 2 50.98 18.66 4.82
N ARG A 3 51.54 18.30 5.98
CA ARG A 3 51.07 17.12 6.75
C ARG A 3 49.70 17.36 7.40
N SER A 4 49.45 18.57 7.93
CA SER A 4 48.16 18.92 8.55
C SER A 4 47.01 18.96 7.52
N TYR A 5 47.25 19.46 6.31
CA TYR A 5 46.25 19.41 5.22
C TYR A 5 45.92 18.00 4.80
N ARG A 6 46.90 17.09 4.72
CA ARG A 6 46.61 15.66 4.39
C ARG A 6 45.78 15.01 5.45
N LEU A 7 46.02 15.28 6.76
CA LEU A 7 45.24 14.75 7.84
C LEU A 7 43.79 15.28 7.77
N ILE A 8 43.61 16.57 7.55
CA ILE A 8 42.26 17.19 7.40
C ILE A 8 41.52 16.56 6.21
N CYS A 9 42.14 16.38 5.06
CA CYS A 9 41.52 15.76 3.89
C CYS A 9 41.08 14.31 4.19
N VAL A 10 41.93 13.55 4.90
CA VAL A 10 41.60 12.16 5.29
C VAL A 10 40.39 12.12 6.26
N VAL A 11 40.36 13.00 7.26
CA VAL A 11 39.25 13.08 8.21
C VAL A 11 37.97 13.51 7.49
N VAL A 12 38.01 14.50 6.62
CA VAL A 12 36.85 14.93 5.81
C VAL A 12 36.34 13.77 4.94
N LEU A 13 37.23 13.04 4.29
CA LEU A 13 36.87 11.88 3.49
C LEU A 13 36.18 10.82 4.33
N PHE A 14 36.69 10.48 5.51
CA PHE A 14 36.06 9.51 6.43
C PHE A 14 34.68 9.98 6.89
N VAL A 15 34.51 11.26 7.22
CA VAL A 15 33.20 11.84 7.60
C VAL A 15 32.22 11.74 6.44
N LEU A 16 32.66 12.08 5.21
CA LEU A 16 31.80 11.96 4.02
C LEU A 16 31.40 10.52 3.74
N LEU A 17 32.33 9.57 3.86
CA LEU A 17 32.02 8.13 3.69
C LEU A 17 31.05 7.63 4.77
N ALA A 18 31.23 8.07 6.02
CA ALA A 18 30.31 7.72 7.10
C ALA A 18 28.90 8.29 6.84
N LEU A 19 28.80 9.56 6.43
CA LEU A 19 27.53 10.20 6.07
C LEU A 19 26.87 9.50 4.87
N LEU A 20 27.64 9.12 3.86
CA LEU A 20 27.14 8.33 2.72
C LEU A 20 26.67 6.94 3.15
N GLY A 21 27.39 6.30 4.08
CA GLY A 21 27.00 5.03 4.64
C GLY A 21 25.66 5.10 5.42
N VAL A 22 25.55 6.12 6.27
CA VAL A 22 24.28 6.38 7.01
C VAL A 22 23.14 6.68 6.04
N ALA A 23 23.34 7.60 5.10
CA ALA A 23 22.34 7.91 4.08
C ALA A 23 21.97 6.67 3.25
N GLY A 24 22.97 5.88 2.84
CA GLY A 24 22.75 4.65 2.09
C GLY A 24 21.87 3.65 2.86
N HIS A 25 22.07 3.55 4.18
CA HIS A 25 21.27 2.70 5.06
C HIS A 25 19.85 3.25 5.25
N GLU A 26 19.71 4.52 5.61
CA GLU A 26 18.41 5.19 5.82
C GLU A 26 17.51 5.16 4.57
N PHE A 27 18.11 5.37 3.39
CA PHE A 27 17.38 5.36 2.12
C PHE A 27 17.34 3.98 1.44
N ARG A 28 17.79 2.93 2.11
CA ARG A 28 17.82 1.56 1.57
C ARG A 28 18.49 1.45 0.19
N LEU A 29 19.49 2.31 -0.07
CA LEU A 29 20.12 2.42 -1.39
C LEU A 29 20.94 1.18 -1.75
N PHE A 30 21.51 0.50 -0.75
CA PHE A 30 22.33 -0.69 -0.98
C PHE A 30 21.45 -1.86 -1.41
N GLU A 31 20.34 -2.10 -0.71
CA GLU A 31 19.37 -3.16 -1.01
C GLU A 31 18.73 -2.92 -2.39
N ARG A 32 18.32 -1.67 -2.66
CA ARG A 32 17.78 -1.28 -3.96
C ARG A 32 18.80 -1.44 -5.08
N GLY A 33 20.05 -1.02 -4.86
CA GLY A 33 21.14 -1.18 -5.83
C GLY A 33 21.43 -2.65 -6.12
N TRP A 34 21.41 -3.50 -5.10
CA TRP A 34 21.58 -4.95 -5.24
C TRP A 34 20.41 -5.57 -6.01
N PHE A 35 19.18 -5.20 -5.70
CA PHE A 35 18.00 -5.63 -6.44
C PHE A 35 18.12 -5.28 -7.92
N ASN A 36 18.41 -4.03 -8.26
CA ASN A 36 18.55 -3.57 -9.65
C ASN A 36 19.67 -4.32 -10.39
N LEU A 37 20.79 -4.60 -9.72
CA LEU A 37 21.91 -5.34 -10.31
C LEU A 37 21.51 -6.81 -10.57
N LYS A 38 20.83 -7.44 -9.62
CA LYS A 38 20.36 -8.81 -9.74
C LYS A 38 19.35 -8.98 -10.87
N THR A 39 18.36 -8.09 -10.96
CA THR A 39 17.32 -8.14 -12.00
C THR A 39 17.89 -7.82 -13.38
N TRP A 40 18.93 -7.00 -13.48
CA TRP A 40 19.64 -6.75 -14.73
C TRP A 40 20.39 -7.99 -15.23
N TRP A 41 20.98 -8.80 -14.34
CA TRP A 41 21.69 -10.03 -14.73
C TRP A 41 20.78 -11.24 -14.88
N HIS A 42 19.68 -11.28 -14.13
CA HIS A 42 18.69 -12.35 -14.14
C HIS A 42 17.30 -11.75 -14.23
N PRO A 43 16.84 -11.35 -15.46
CA PRO A 43 15.49 -10.85 -15.64
C PRO A 43 14.47 -11.86 -15.12
N VAL A 44 13.49 -11.38 -14.38
CA VAL A 44 12.39 -12.20 -13.87
C VAL A 44 11.37 -12.34 -15.01
N GLU A 45 11.17 -13.56 -15.51
CA GLU A 45 10.23 -13.83 -16.60
C GLU A 45 8.78 -14.03 -16.10
N GLN A 46 8.60 -14.28 -14.81
CA GLN A 46 7.30 -14.56 -14.20
C GLN A 46 6.95 -13.42 -13.23
N GLY A 47 5.74 -12.86 -13.37
CA GLY A 47 5.24 -11.82 -12.49
C GLY A 47 4.33 -10.83 -13.21
N ILE A 48 3.92 -9.82 -12.47
CA ILE A 48 3.10 -8.70 -12.98
C ILE A 48 3.94 -7.79 -13.90
N ALA A 49 5.27 -7.80 -13.75
CA ALA A 49 6.22 -6.99 -14.52
C ALA A 49 5.90 -5.48 -14.43
N LEU A 50 5.88 -4.95 -13.20
CA LEU A 50 5.56 -3.56 -12.90
C LEU A 50 6.44 -2.54 -13.66
N ASP A 51 7.66 -2.91 -14.01
CA ASP A 51 8.60 -2.10 -14.80
C ASP A 51 8.11 -1.80 -16.22
N ARG A 52 7.15 -2.58 -16.74
CA ARG A 52 6.52 -2.39 -18.07
C ARG A 52 5.27 -1.49 -18.03
N TYR A 53 4.81 -1.10 -16.84
CA TYR A 53 3.64 -0.24 -16.71
C TYR A 53 3.97 1.20 -17.10
N GLN A 54 3.02 1.84 -17.78
CA GLN A 54 3.10 3.25 -18.16
C GLN A 54 1.85 3.99 -17.68
N VAL A 55 2.03 5.24 -17.25
CA VAL A 55 0.91 6.08 -16.86
C VAL A 55 0.06 6.40 -18.10
N THR A 56 -1.24 6.14 -18.00
CA THR A 56 -2.22 6.46 -19.04
C THR A 56 -3.14 7.61 -18.64
N LEU A 57 -3.28 7.84 -17.33
CA LEU A 57 -3.96 8.99 -16.75
C LEU A 57 -3.09 9.49 -15.60
N GLU A 58 -2.69 10.77 -15.63
CA GLU A 58 -1.75 11.35 -14.68
C GLU A 58 -2.38 12.52 -13.92
N ALA A 59 -2.37 12.43 -12.59
CA ALA A 59 -2.70 13.52 -11.68
C ALA A 59 -4.08 14.16 -11.93
N GLN A 60 -5.09 13.34 -12.27
CA GLN A 60 -6.45 13.86 -12.43
C GLN A 60 -7.06 14.15 -11.06
N PRO A 61 -7.48 15.40 -10.77
CA PRO A 61 -8.20 15.68 -9.54
C PRO A 61 -9.51 14.90 -9.46
N ILE A 62 -9.81 14.30 -8.32
CA ILE A 62 -11.12 13.72 -8.02
C ILE A 62 -12.02 14.88 -7.59
N GLU A 63 -12.90 15.31 -8.49
CA GLU A 63 -13.79 16.44 -8.22
C GLU A 63 -14.73 16.16 -7.04
N GLY A 64 -14.85 17.14 -6.14
CA GLY A 64 -15.64 17.00 -4.91
C GLY A 64 -14.89 16.39 -3.73
N LEU A 65 -13.63 15.98 -3.88
CA LEU A 65 -12.70 15.70 -2.79
C LEU A 65 -11.70 16.84 -2.66
N HIS A 66 -11.36 17.21 -1.43
CA HIS A 66 -10.49 18.37 -1.18
C HIS A 66 -9.18 17.98 -0.48
N ALA A 67 -9.18 16.93 0.32
CA ALA A 67 -8.03 16.43 1.07
C ALA A 67 -8.31 15.04 1.66
N ASP A 68 -7.31 14.46 2.30
CA ASP A 68 -7.40 13.30 3.21
C ASP A 68 -7.86 12.01 2.53
N LEU A 69 -7.40 11.77 1.33
CA LEU A 69 -7.71 10.57 0.56
C LEU A 69 -6.74 9.46 0.96
N SER A 70 -7.23 8.43 1.65
CA SER A 70 -6.45 7.26 2.06
C SER A 70 -6.99 5.98 1.42
N ALA A 71 -6.08 5.06 1.08
CA ALA A 71 -6.36 3.75 0.50
C ALA A 71 -7.08 3.72 -0.86
N LEU A 72 -7.04 2.55 -1.48
CA LEU A 72 -7.84 2.23 -2.65
C LEU A 72 -8.00 0.72 -2.75
N THR A 73 -9.22 0.23 -3.02
CA THR A 73 -9.49 -1.17 -3.34
C THR A 73 -10.39 -1.28 -4.56
N PHE A 74 -10.29 -2.38 -5.30
CA PHE A 74 -11.17 -2.67 -6.44
C PHE A 74 -12.25 -3.65 -6.02
N ASP A 75 -13.51 -3.31 -6.29
CA ASP A 75 -14.66 -4.19 -6.14
C ASP A 75 -14.98 -4.87 -7.48
N PRO A 76 -14.72 -6.18 -7.63
CA PRO A 76 -14.96 -6.89 -8.88
C PRO A 76 -16.45 -7.09 -9.18
N ASP A 77 -17.34 -7.06 -8.19
CA ASP A 77 -18.79 -7.22 -8.38
C ASP A 77 -19.41 -5.93 -8.92
N ARG A 78 -18.99 -4.77 -8.37
CA ARG A 78 -19.48 -3.44 -8.76
C ARG A 78 -18.72 -2.86 -9.95
N LYS A 79 -17.55 -3.39 -10.28
CA LYS A 79 -16.60 -2.84 -11.27
C LYS A 79 -16.28 -1.38 -10.99
N SER A 80 -16.05 -1.07 -9.73
CA SER A 80 -15.73 0.26 -9.20
C SER A 80 -14.59 0.18 -8.19
N LEU A 81 -14.11 1.33 -7.75
CA LEU A 81 -13.07 1.47 -6.75
C LEU A 81 -13.67 2.03 -5.47
N PHE A 82 -13.09 1.69 -4.33
CA PHE A 82 -13.44 2.27 -3.05
C PHE A 82 -12.23 2.87 -2.37
N THR A 83 -12.44 4.02 -1.73
CA THR A 83 -11.45 4.75 -0.95
C THR A 83 -12.09 5.25 0.34
N VAL A 84 -11.27 5.64 1.31
CA VAL A 84 -11.72 6.26 2.56
C VAL A 84 -11.13 7.65 2.72
N THR A 85 -11.76 8.46 3.54
CA THR A 85 -11.23 9.74 4.02
C THR A 85 -11.16 9.73 5.54
N ASN A 86 -10.15 10.39 6.13
CA ASN A 86 -9.89 10.34 7.57
C ASN A 86 -10.43 11.56 8.35
N SER A 87 -10.22 12.80 7.90
CA SER A 87 -10.68 14.00 8.63
C SER A 87 -12.20 14.14 8.72
N SER A 88 -12.90 13.71 7.68
CA SER A 88 -14.35 13.53 7.65
C SER A 88 -14.63 12.13 7.18
N PRO A 89 -14.71 11.14 8.10
CA PRO A 89 -14.75 9.73 7.75
C PRO A 89 -15.89 9.36 6.81
N GLU A 90 -15.55 8.99 5.58
CA GLU A 90 -16.46 8.50 4.55
C GLU A 90 -15.85 7.30 3.82
N LEU A 91 -16.67 6.36 3.40
CA LEU A 91 -16.35 5.38 2.37
C LEU A 91 -16.89 5.92 1.05
N ILE A 92 -16.01 6.06 0.05
CA ILE A 92 -16.33 6.69 -1.22
C ILE A 92 -16.16 5.71 -2.36
N GLU A 93 -17.21 5.49 -3.13
CA GLU A 93 -17.16 4.71 -4.36
C GLU A 93 -16.78 5.60 -5.54
N LEU A 94 -15.77 5.15 -6.31
CA LEU A 94 -15.26 5.83 -7.49
C LEU A 94 -15.44 4.95 -8.73
N SER A 95 -15.72 5.58 -9.85
CA SER A 95 -15.60 4.91 -11.15
C SER A 95 -14.12 4.67 -11.52
N LEU A 96 -13.87 3.81 -12.51
CA LEU A 96 -12.51 3.50 -12.99
C LEU A 96 -11.81 4.68 -13.70
N ASP A 97 -12.53 5.78 -13.89
CA ASP A 97 -11.98 7.05 -14.39
C ASP A 97 -11.93 8.14 -13.28
N GLY A 98 -12.08 7.76 -12.01
CA GLY A 98 -11.86 8.63 -10.85
C GLY A 98 -13.02 9.59 -10.54
N ARG A 99 -14.26 9.30 -10.99
CA ARG A 99 -15.44 10.11 -10.62
C ARG A 99 -16.14 9.50 -9.41
N ILE A 100 -16.60 10.35 -8.48
CA ILE A 100 -17.38 9.91 -7.33
C ILE A 100 -18.73 9.39 -7.82
N LEU A 101 -19.04 8.13 -7.46
CA LEU A 101 -20.32 7.49 -7.71
C LEU A 101 -21.22 7.56 -6.47
N ARG A 102 -20.65 7.40 -5.28
CA ARG A 102 -21.37 7.35 -4.00
C ARG A 102 -20.48 7.79 -2.85
N ARG A 103 -21.10 8.36 -1.81
CA ARG A 103 -20.48 8.64 -0.51
C ARG A 103 -21.30 8.00 0.58
N VAL A 104 -20.66 7.35 1.53
CA VAL A 104 -21.27 6.68 2.67
C VAL A 104 -20.56 7.14 3.94
N PRO A 105 -21.20 7.90 4.82
CA PRO A 105 -20.61 8.35 6.07
C PRO A 105 -20.19 7.17 6.95
N LEU A 106 -19.03 7.30 7.60
CA LEU A 106 -18.50 6.36 8.57
C LEU A 106 -18.68 6.93 9.99
N THR A 107 -19.38 6.21 10.85
CA THR A 107 -19.65 6.60 12.26
C THR A 107 -18.86 5.68 13.19
N GLY A 108 -18.25 6.24 14.23
CA GLY A 108 -17.48 5.46 15.20
C GLY A 108 -16.10 5.00 14.71
N PHE A 109 -15.66 5.47 13.53
CA PHE A 109 -14.30 5.33 13.03
C PHE A 109 -13.49 6.53 13.49
N GLY A 110 -12.32 6.27 14.10
CA GLY A 110 -11.46 7.34 14.62
C GLY A 110 -10.53 7.92 13.57
N ASP A 111 -9.96 7.04 12.72
CA ASP A 111 -8.94 7.39 11.73
C ASP A 111 -8.87 6.28 10.67
N PRO A 112 -9.79 6.26 9.69
CA PRO A 112 -9.80 5.24 8.64
C PRO A 112 -8.68 5.51 7.62
N GLU A 113 -7.70 4.58 7.52
CA GLU A 113 -6.53 4.73 6.66
C GLU A 113 -6.43 3.65 5.56
N ALA A 114 -7.13 2.53 5.72
CA ALA A 114 -7.18 1.51 4.66
C ALA A 114 -8.58 0.94 4.49
N VAL A 115 -8.89 0.52 3.27
CA VAL A 115 -10.09 -0.25 2.92
C VAL A 115 -9.74 -1.37 1.97
N GLU A 116 -10.34 -2.56 2.18
CA GLU A 116 -10.15 -3.71 1.31
C GLU A 116 -11.47 -4.45 1.08
N TYR A 117 -11.74 -4.78 -0.18
CA TYR A 117 -12.82 -5.67 -0.57
C TYR A 117 -12.47 -7.12 -0.18
N VAL A 118 -13.37 -7.79 0.53
CA VAL A 118 -13.15 -9.16 1.02
C VAL A 118 -14.20 -10.15 0.55
N GLY A 119 -15.22 -9.67 -0.15
CA GLY A 119 -16.30 -10.48 -0.71
C GLY A 119 -17.54 -9.64 -1.03
N PRO A 120 -18.60 -10.22 -1.62
CA PRO A 120 -19.76 -9.48 -2.07
C PRO A 120 -20.35 -8.57 -0.98
N ASN A 121 -20.39 -7.27 -1.29
CA ASN A 121 -20.86 -6.22 -0.37
C ASN A 121 -20.11 -6.16 0.97
N THR A 122 -18.92 -6.75 1.09
CA THR A 122 -18.20 -6.86 2.37
C THR A 122 -16.80 -6.25 2.22
N TYR A 123 -16.46 -5.36 3.15
CA TYR A 123 -15.19 -4.67 3.17
C TYR A 123 -14.59 -4.72 4.58
N VAL A 124 -13.28 -4.60 4.67
CA VAL A 124 -12.56 -4.33 5.91
C VAL A 124 -11.98 -2.94 5.84
N ILE A 125 -12.20 -2.14 6.88
CA ILE A 125 -11.66 -0.79 7.02
C ILE A 125 -10.76 -0.78 8.27
N THR A 126 -9.58 -0.16 8.18
CA THR A 126 -8.74 0.08 9.36
C THR A 126 -9.21 1.30 10.12
N ASP A 127 -9.02 1.29 11.43
CA ASP A 127 -9.03 2.48 12.29
C ASP A 127 -7.65 2.55 12.94
N GLU A 128 -6.79 3.39 12.41
CA GLU A 128 -5.39 3.48 12.81
C GLU A 128 -5.27 3.86 14.28
N ARG A 129 -6.00 4.86 14.72
CA ARG A 129 -5.93 5.39 16.10
C ARG A 129 -6.27 4.35 17.14
N GLN A 130 -7.21 3.46 16.86
CA GLN A 130 -7.63 2.39 17.75
C GLN A 130 -7.05 1.02 17.39
N GLN A 131 -6.22 0.95 16.35
CA GLN A 131 -5.56 -0.27 15.88
C GLN A 131 -6.57 -1.39 15.60
N ARG A 132 -7.68 -1.04 14.95
CA ARG A 132 -8.78 -1.97 14.65
C ARG A 132 -8.89 -2.25 13.17
N LEU A 133 -9.30 -3.48 12.89
CA LEU A 133 -9.83 -3.92 11.61
C LEU A 133 -11.35 -4.06 11.79
N ILE A 134 -12.14 -3.39 10.97
CA ILE A 134 -13.59 -3.32 11.11
C ILE A 134 -14.23 -3.87 9.85
N GLN A 135 -14.95 -4.98 9.96
CA GLN A 135 -15.67 -5.59 8.85
C GLN A 135 -17.03 -4.91 8.69
N VAL A 136 -17.28 -4.33 7.53
CA VAL A 136 -18.54 -3.65 7.22
C VAL A 136 -19.25 -4.30 6.04
N ARG A 137 -20.57 -4.16 6.01
CA ARG A 137 -21.41 -4.59 4.90
C ARG A 137 -22.05 -3.38 4.22
N LEU A 138 -21.86 -3.25 2.91
CA LEU A 138 -22.35 -2.15 2.09
C LEU A 138 -23.35 -2.65 1.05
N ASP A 139 -24.64 -2.57 1.36
CA ASP A 139 -25.70 -2.79 0.38
C ASP A 139 -26.04 -1.48 -0.36
N ASP A 140 -26.80 -1.54 -1.46
CA ASP A 140 -27.05 -0.37 -2.31
C ASP A 140 -27.82 0.76 -1.61
N ASP A 141 -28.63 0.43 -0.62
CA ASP A 141 -29.45 1.36 0.17
C ASP A 141 -28.82 1.72 1.54
N THR A 142 -27.60 1.27 1.84
CA THR A 142 -26.91 1.58 3.10
C THR A 142 -26.69 3.10 3.23
N PRO A 143 -27.28 3.78 4.21
CA PRO A 143 -27.18 5.23 4.33
C PRO A 143 -25.90 5.71 5.05
N PHE A 144 -25.36 4.90 5.94
CA PHE A 144 -24.12 5.09 6.69
C PHE A 144 -23.62 3.76 7.22
N LEU A 145 -22.36 3.71 7.64
CA LEU A 145 -21.76 2.54 8.29
C LEU A 145 -21.35 2.92 9.72
N ASP A 146 -21.72 2.07 10.70
CA ASP A 146 -21.41 2.30 12.11
C ASP A 146 -20.46 1.21 12.61
N ALA A 147 -19.28 1.61 13.08
CA ALA A 147 -18.30 0.69 13.66
C ALA A 147 -18.83 -0.03 14.91
N GLY A 148 -19.77 0.59 15.64
CA GLY A 148 -20.36 -0.01 16.84
C GLY A 148 -21.19 -1.27 16.55
N ASP A 149 -21.77 -1.38 15.36
CA ASP A 149 -22.58 -2.51 14.92
C ASP A 149 -21.76 -3.55 14.12
N ALA A 150 -20.48 -3.28 13.87
CA ALA A 150 -19.61 -4.06 13.00
C ALA A 150 -18.77 -5.08 13.78
N GLU A 151 -18.42 -6.19 13.12
CA GLU A 151 -17.43 -7.13 13.65
C GLU A 151 -16.03 -6.48 13.59
N GLN A 152 -15.29 -6.56 14.70
CA GLN A 152 -14.03 -5.86 14.87
C GLN A 152 -12.96 -6.79 15.42
N LEU A 153 -11.73 -6.57 14.95
CA LEU A 153 -10.51 -7.17 15.50
C LEU A 153 -9.52 -6.09 15.87
N THR A 154 -9.17 -5.99 17.15
CA THR A 154 -8.09 -5.10 17.61
C THR A 154 -6.77 -5.85 17.62
N LEU A 155 -5.78 -5.32 16.93
CA LEU A 155 -4.40 -5.83 16.94
C LEU A 155 -3.52 -4.88 17.77
N GLY A 156 -3.18 -5.30 18.98
CA GLY A 156 -2.33 -4.50 19.89
C GLY A 156 -0.87 -4.49 19.41
N ILE A 157 -0.49 -3.51 18.60
CA ILE A 157 0.88 -3.32 18.08
C ILE A 157 1.71 -2.34 18.91
N GLY A 158 1.22 -1.96 20.10
CA GLY A 158 1.86 -1.01 21.01
C GLY A 158 1.42 0.44 20.80
N LEU A 159 2.05 1.36 21.53
CA LEU A 159 1.77 2.80 21.43
C LEU A 159 2.60 3.39 20.27
N ASN A 160 2.09 3.40 19.07
CA ASN A 160 2.81 3.82 17.87
C ASN A 160 2.46 5.23 17.37
N GLY A 161 1.56 5.94 18.09
CA GLY A 161 1.07 7.25 17.64
C GLY A 161 0.37 7.12 16.27
N ASN A 162 0.72 7.96 15.32
CA ASN A 162 0.21 7.98 13.94
C ASN A 162 1.12 7.15 13.02
N LYS A 163 1.34 5.86 13.33
CA LYS A 163 2.19 4.90 12.58
C LYS A 163 1.57 3.51 12.64
N GLY A 164 0.29 3.46 12.37
CA GLY A 164 -0.55 2.28 12.53
C GLY A 164 -0.74 1.47 11.25
N PHE A 165 -1.98 1.12 10.97
CA PHE A 165 -2.35 0.27 9.84
C PHE A 165 -2.79 1.13 8.66
N GLU A 166 -1.95 1.21 7.61
CA GLU A 166 -2.19 2.02 6.43
C GLU A 166 -2.45 1.22 5.15
N GLY A 167 -2.20 -0.08 5.17
CA GLY A 167 -2.42 -0.92 4.00
C GLY A 167 -3.16 -2.21 4.31
N LEU A 168 -4.12 -2.56 3.47
CA LEU A 168 -4.82 -3.84 3.49
C LEU A 168 -4.74 -4.50 2.12
N ALA A 169 -4.68 -5.84 2.11
CA ALA A 169 -4.87 -6.65 0.92
C ALA A 169 -5.45 -8.01 1.32
N TYR A 170 -6.33 -8.58 0.52
CA TYR A 170 -6.99 -9.84 0.85
C TYR A 170 -6.70 -10.93 -0.19
N ASP A 171 -6.21 -12.06 0.29
CA ASP A 171 -6.09 -13.31 -0.46
C ASP A 171 -7.39 -14.11 -0.26
N SER A 172 -8.26 -14.07 -1.25
CA SER A 172 -9.59 -14.70 -1.18
C SER A 172 -9.51 -16.23 -1.20
N ALA A 173 -8.51 -16.79 -1.88
CA ALA A 173 -8.28 -18.22 -1.95
C ALA A 173 -7.66 -18.75 -0.63
N GLY A 174 -6.67 -18.05 -0.10
CA GLY A 174 -5.99 -18.40 1.16
C GLY A 174 -6.77 -17.97 2.41
N LYS A 175 -7.85 -17.18 2.27
CA LYS A 175 -8.65 -16.64 3.38
C LYS A 175 -7.81 -15.90 4.41
N ARG A 176 -6.89 -15.04 3.93
CA ARG A 176 -6.00 -14.26 4.79
C ARG A 176 -5.99 -12.80 4.39
N LEU A 177 -5.96 -11.95 5.41
CA LEU A 177 -5.84 -10.52 5.25
C LEU A 177 -4.39 -10.10 5.55
N PHE A 178 -3.76 -9.41 4.62
CA PHE A 178 -2.49 -8.74 4.84
C PHE A 178 -2.76 -7.35 5.41
N VAL A 179 -2.03 -6.98 6.45
CA VAL A 179 -2.17 -5.70 7.15
C VAL A 179 -0.81 -5.05 7.25
N ALA A 180 -0.60 -3.94 6.55
CA ALA A 180 0.64 -3.18 6.63
C ALA A 180 0.64 -2.26 7.85
N LYS A 181 1.70 -2.37 8.66
CA LYS A 181 2.09 -1.35 9.62
C LYS A 181 3.10 -0.42 8.93
N GLU A 182 2.80 0.87 8.91
CA GLU A 182 3.52 1.88 8.17
C GLU A 182 5.04 1.84 8.40
N ARG A 183 5.48 2.03 9.64
CA ARG A 183 6.90 2.09 10.01
C ARG A 183 7.13 1.90 11.51
N ASP A 184 8.38 1.90 11.94
CA ASP A 184 8.88 1.85 13.33
C ASP A 184 8.35 0.69 14.20
N PRO A 185 8.56 -0.56 13.83
CA PRO A 185 9.11 -1.10 12.59
C PRO A 185 8.05 -1.24 11.48
N MET A 186 8.48 -1.15 10.23
CA MET A 186 7.68 -1.51 9.06
C MET A 186 7.45 -3.03 9.02
N LEU A 187 6.19 -3.47 8.99
CA LEU A 187 5.80 -4.88 9.07
C LEU A 187 4.57 -5.14 8.20
N ILE A 188 4.43 -6.38 7.73
CA ILE A 188 3.19 -6.86 7.14
C ILE A 188 2.71 -8.06 7.96
N TYR A 189 1.56 -7.92 8.60
CA TYR A 189 0.92 -9.02 9.31
C TYR A 189 0.04 -9.82 8.36
N GLU A 190 -0.02 -11.14 8.57
CA GLU A 190 -1.00 -12.02 7.93
C GLU A 190 -2.02 -12.44 8.97
N VAL A 191 -3.27 -12.05 8.75
CA VAL A 191 -4.39 -12.31 9.67
C VAL A 191 -5.27 -13.38 9.06
N HIS A 192 -5.35 -14.54 9.69
CA HIS A 192 -6.21 -15.63 9.32
C HIS A 192 -7.41 -15.71 10.25
N GLY A 193 -8.60 -16.01 9.73
CA GLY A 193 -9.85 -16.13 10.49
C GLY A 193 -10.57 -14.79 10.73
N PHE A 194 -10.03 -13.69 10.23
CA PHE A 194 -10.71 -12.40 10.11
C PHE A 194 -10.47 -11.84 8.69
N PRO A 195 -11.49 -11.33 8.00
CA PRO A 195 -12.90 -11.33 8.39
C PRO A 195 -13.47 -12.75 8.52
N HIS A 196 -14.45 -12.94 9.43
CA HIS A 196 -15.05 -14.25 9.65
C HIS A 196 -16.08 -14.57 8.57
N THR A 197 -15.66 -15.23 7.51
CA THR A 197 -16.48 -15.49 6.32
C THR A 197 -17.25 -16.82 6.37
N ASN A 198 -16.99 -17.68 7.36
CA ASN A 198 -17.66 -18.97 7.50
C ASN A 198 -18.25 -19.17 8.91
N PRO A 199 -19.55 -18.88 9.11
CA PRO A 199 -20.20 -18.98 10.42
C PRO A 199 -20.29 -20.42 10.98
N GLU A 200 -20.04 -21.44 10.15
CA GLU A 200 -20.03 -22.85 10.61
C GLU A 200 -18.72 -23.24 11.31
N GLN A 201 -17.67 -22.43 11.16
CA GLN A 201 -16.39 -22.64 11.82
C GLN A 201 -16.29 -21.82 13.11
N PRO A 202 -15.61 -22.34 14.15
CA PRO A 202 -15.33 -21.54 15.34
C PRO A 202 -14.52 -20.27 14.96
N TYR A 203 -14.86 -19.14 15.57
CA TYR A 203 -14.10 -17.92 15.44
C TYR A 203 -12.72 -18.11 16.08
N ALA A 204 -11.69 -18.16 15.26
CA ALA A 204 -10.30 -18.28 15.71
C ALA A 204 -9.41 -17.44 14.82
N VAL A 205 -8.71 -16.49 15.40
CA VAL A 205 -7.81 -15.59 14.68
C VAL A 205 -6.36 -15.99 14.94
N HIS A 206 -5.60 -16.12 13.88
CA HIS A 206 -4.14 -16.29 13.92
C HIS A 206 -3.47 -15.12 13.21
N VAL A 207 -2.52 -14.49 13.89
CA VAL A 207 -1.72 -13.41 13.31
C VAL A 207 -0.28 -13.91 13.16
N VAL A 208 0.20 -13.87 11.94
CA VAL A 208 1.56 -14.34 11.57
C VAL A 208 2.36 -13.15 11.05
N GLN A 209 3.64 -13.15 11.32
CA GLN A 209 4.60 -12.19 10.76
C GLN A 209 5.68 -12.98 9.99
N ASP A 210 5.88 -12.64 8.73
CA ASP A 210 6.99 -13.15 7.94
C ASP A 210 8.19 -12.19 8.02
N ARG A 211 9.10 -12.50 8.93
CA ARG A 211 10.32 -11.69 9.17
C ARG A 211 11.27 -11.69 7.97
N GLU A 212 11.27 -12.73 7.14
CA GLU A 212 12.14 -12.79 5.98
C GLU A 212 11.62 -11.89 4.86
N ARG A 213 10.32 -11.88 4.62
CA ARG A 213 9.66 -10.94 3.69
C ARG A 213 9.92 -9.51 4.14
N ASP A 214 9.60 -9.19 5.41
CA ASP A 214 9.73 -7.83 5.94
C ASP A 214 11.17 -7.31 5.86
N ALA A 215 12.18 -8.19 6.09
CA ALA A 215 13.59 -7.85 5.95
C ALA A 215 14.02 -7.58 4.49
N ARG A 216 13.30 -8.11 3.50
CA ARG A 216 13.59 -7.92 2.07
C ARG A 216 12.96 -6.65 1.49
N LEU A 217 12.04 -6.01 2.21
CA LEU A 217 11.45 -4.73 1.81
C LEU A 217 12.52 -3.63 1.82
N PHE A 218 12.83 -3.06 0.67
CA PHE A 218 13.81 -1.99 0.54
C PHE A 218 13.13 -0.62 0.35
N VAL A 219 12.05 -0.39 1.09
CA VAL A 219 11.28 0.84 1.19
C VAL A 219 11.38 1.43 2.59
N ARG A 220 10.89 2.65 2.77
CA ARG A 220 11.02 3.40 4.04
C ARG A 220 9.74 3.37 4.86
N ASP A 221 8.60 3.11 4.22
CA ASP A 221 7.26 3.06 4.78
C ASP A 221 6.39 2.11 3.95
N LEU A 222 5.17 1.86 4.42
CA LEU A 222 4.13 1.13 3.71
C LEU A 222 2.83 1.92 3.80
N SER A 223 2.42 2.55 2.70
CA SER A 223 1.18 3.33 2.61
C SER A 223 0.01 2.55 1.99
N SER A 224 0.25 1.47 1.24
CA SER A 224 -0.82 0.60 0.73
C SER A 224 -0.32 -0.80 0.38
N LEU A 225 -1.24 -1.75 0.36
CA LEU A 225 -1.02 -3.11 -0.15
C LEU A 225 -2.05 -3.45 -1.22
N GLN A 226 -1.71 -4.39 -2.11
CA GLN A 226 -2.61 -5.00 -3.07
C GLN A 226 -2.21 -6.45 -3.28
N TYR A 227 -3.13 -7.39 -3.21
CA TYR A 227 -2.90 -8.79 -3.56
C TYR A 227 -3.44 -9.06 -4.97
N ASP A 228 -2.61 -9.60 -5.85
CA ASP A 228 -3.04 -10.02 -7.18
C ASP A 228 -3.37 -11.51 -7.16
N GLU A 229 -4.65 -11.84 -7.19
CA GLU A 229 -5.18 -13.20 -7.16
C GLU A 229 -4.70 -14.08 -8.32
N ARG A 230 -4.31 -13.50 -9.45
CA ARG A 230 -3.89 -14.23 -10.64
C ARG A 230 -2.46 -14.77 -10.50
N SER A 231 -1.58 -14.00 -9.93
CA SER A 231 -0.18 -14.37 -9.71
C SER A 231 0.07 -14.93 -8.31
N GLY A 232 -0.77 -14.60 -7.33
CA GLY A 232 -0.52 -14.84 -5.92
C GLY A 232 0.51 -13.89 -5.33
N HIS A 233 0.79 -12.77 -6.01
CA HIS A 233 1.81 -11.81 -5.59
C HIS A 233 1.21 -10.67 -4.78
N LEU A 234 2.02 -10.17 -3.85
CA LEU A 234 1.69 -9.01 -3.04
C LEU A 234 2.41 -7.78 -3.60
N LEU A 235 1.66 -6.70 -3.83
CA LEU A 235 2.21 -5.39 -4.14
C LEU A 235 2.26 -4.55 -2.87
N ALA A 236 3.37 -3.85 -2.66
CA ALA A 236 3.56 -2.93 -1.53
C ALA A 236 3.90 -1.55 -2.06
N LEU A 237 3.10 -0.55 -1.68
CA LEU A 237 3.29 0.87 -2.00
C LEU A 237 4.05 1.54 -0.86
N SER A 238 5.01 2.38 -1.23
CA SER A 238 5.73 3.27 -0.33
C SER A 238 5.72 4.69 -0.88
N ASP A 239 5.14 5.62 -0.14
CA ASP A 239 5.16 7.04 -0.49
C ASP A 239 6.56 7.62 -0.34
N GLU A 240 7.20 7.47 0.82
CA GLU A 240 8.53 8.03 1.07
C GLU A 240 9.59 7.53 0.07
N SER A 241 9.48 6.30 -0.40
CA SER A 241 10.36 5.74 -1.43
C SER A 241 9.93 6.06 -2.85
N ARG A 242 8.66 6.49 -3.03
CA ARG A 242 8.00 6.69 -4.33
C ARG A 242 8.12 5.45 -5.20
N LEU A 243 7.64 4.34 -4.67
CA LEU A 243 7.88 3.03 -5.25
C LEU A 243 6.75 2.06 -4.94
N VAL A 244 6.34 1.29 -5.94
CA VAL A 244 5.60 0.04 -5.72
C VAL A 244 6.56 -1.12 -5.92
N ILE A 245 6.55 -2.11 -5.02
CA ILE A 245 7.33 -3.34 -5.12
C ILE A 245 6.36 -4.51 -5.31
N GLU A 246 6.64 -5.37 -6.27
CA GLU A 246 6.03 -6.69 -6.41
C GLU A 246 6.82 -7.72 -5.62
N LEU A 247 6.13 -8.49 -4.77
CA LEU A 247 6.67 -9.59 -3.98
C LEU A 247 6.04 -10.90 -4.44
N ASP A 248 6.84 -11.94 -4.65
CA ASP A 248 6.34 -13.29 -4.93
C ASP A 248 5.74 -13.97 -3.68
N VAL A 249 5.27 -15.19 -3.84
CA VAL A 249 4.65 -15.99 -2.77
C VAL A 249 5.60 -16.29 -1.60
N GLU A 250 6.91 -16.21 -1.81
CA GLU A 250 7.94 -16.32 -0.76
C GLU A 250 8.43 -14.96 -0.25
N GLY A 251 7.74 -13.88 -0.61
CA GLY A 251 8.09 -12.52 -0.19
C GLY A 251 9.38 -11.97 -0.80
N ARG A 252 9.82 -12.47 -1.96
CA ARG A 252 11.00 -11.98 -2.66
C ARG A 252 10.60 -10.89 -3.67
N PRO A 253 11.30 -9.75 -3.70
CA PRO A 253 11.05 -8.71 -4.69
C PRO A 253 11.32 -9.22 -6.12
N LEU A 254 10.37 -8.98 -7.04
CA LEU A 254 10.41 -9.38 -8.44
C LEU A 254 10.56 -8.19 -9.38
N SER A 255 9.68 -7.21 -9.27
CA SER A 255 9.65 -6.02 -10.11
C SER A 255 9.27 -4.77 -9.32
N THR A 256 9.45 -3.60 -9.91
CA THR A 256 9.11 -2.32 -9.26
C THR A 256 8.52 -1.34 -10.25
N LEU A 257 7.60 -0.48 -9.76
CA LEU A 257 7.09 0.69 -10.47
C LEU A 257 7.53 1.95 -9.74
N SER A 258 8.30 2.79 -10.41
CA SER A 258 8.81 4.03 -9.84
C SER A 258 7.81 5.17 -10.05
N LEU A 259 7.45 5.86 -8.96
CA LEU A 259 6.54 7.01 -8.94
C LEU A 259 7.29 8.35 -9.07
N ARG A 260 8.52 8.31 -9.58
CA ARG A 260 9.36 9.50 -9.75
C ARG A 260 9.16 10.12 -11.12
N LYS A 261 9.37 11.42 -11.21
CA LYS A 261 9.41 12.14 -12.49
C LYS A 261 10.32 11.45 -13.51
N GLY A 262 9.82 11.28 -14.73
CA GLY A 262 10.56 10.67 -15.84
C GLY A 262 10.55 9.14 -15.84
N SER A 263 9.97 8.50 -14.83
CA SER A 263 9.74 7.05 -14.80
C SER A 263 8.33 6.74 -15.28
N GLN A 264 8.13 5.59 -15.91
CA GLN A 264 6.82 5.09 -16.34
C GLN A 264 5.93 6.13 -17.08
N GLY A 265 6.54 7.06 -17.81
CA GLY A 265 5.83 8.13 -18.53
C GLY A 265 5.38 9.31 -17.67
N LEU A 266 5.64 9.31 -16.36
CA LEU A 266 5.27 10.39 -15.44
C LEU A 266 5.99 11.71 -15.77
N LYS A 267 5.24 12.80 -15.93
CA LYS A 267 5.76 14.17 -16.14
C LYS A 267 6.16 14.85 -14.84
N GLN A 268 5.49 14.48 -13.74
CA GLN A 268 5.80 14.92 -12.37
C GLN A 268 5.90 13.70 -11.44
N PRO A 269 6.59 13.81 -10.29
CA PRO A 269 6.54 12.74 -9.31
C PRO A 269 5.13 12.66 -8.73
N VAL A 270 4.66 11.46 -8.41
CA VAL A 270 3.42 11.31 -7.64
C VAL A 270 3.69 11.86 -6.23
N PRO A 271 2.94 12.86 -5.77
CA PRO A 271 3.04 13.32 -4.39
C PRO A 271 2.30 12.33 -3.49
N GLN A 272 2.74 12.13 -2.29
CA GLN A 272 2.06 11.43 -1.20
C GLN A 272 1.04 10.34 -1.65
N ALA A 273 1.58 9.21 -2.12
CA ALA A 273 0.79 8.12 -2.68
C ALA A 273 0.21 7.26 -1.55
N GLU A 274 -1.13 7.24 -1.38
CA GLU A 274 -1.80 6.66 -0.23
C GLU A 274 -2.60 5.39 -0.53
N GLY A 275 -2.94 5.15 -1.79
CA GLY A 275 -3.73 3.98 -2.13
C GLY A 275 -3.43 3.43 -3.50
N MET A 276 -3.47 2.10 -3.63
CA MET A 276 -3.41 1.43 -4.93
C MET A 276 -4.38 0.27 -4.98
N ALA A 277 -4.90 0.00 -6.19
CA ALA A 277 -5.74 -1.15 -6.50
C ALA A 277 -5.44 -1.67 -7.89
N MET A 278 -5.66 -2.95 -8.12
CA MET A 278 -5.53 -3.56 -9.46
C MET A 278 -6.82 -4.25 -9.85
N ASP A 279 -7.30 -4.00 -11.07
CA ASP A 279 -8.48 -4.68 -11.59
C ASP A 279 -8.14 -6.06 -12.19
N GLU A 280 -9.17 -6.80 -12.57
CA GLU A 280 -9.03 -8.13 -13.19
C GLU A 280 -8.29 -8.10 -14.52
N ALA A 281 -8.27 -6.97 -15.22
CA ALA A 281 -7.53 -6.78 -16.46
C ALA A 281 -6.05 -6.45 -16.24
N GLY A 282 -5.64 -6.22 -14.98
CA GLY A 282 -4.29 -5.82 -14.60
C GLY A 282 -4.05 -4.32 -14.76
N THR A 283 -5.09 -3.50 -14.83
CA THR A 283 -4.94 -2.04 -14.73
C THR A 283 -4.64 -1.68 -13.29
N LEU A 284 -3.56 -0.93 -13.05
CA LEU A 284 -3.21 -0.43 -11.73
C LEU A 284 -3.74 1.01 -11.58
N TYR A 285 -4.51 1.21 -10.54
CA TYR A 285 -5.04 2.50 -10.10
C TYR A 285 -4.27 2.96 -8.88
N LEU A 286 -4.06 4.27 -8.76
CA LEU A 286 -3.40 4.84 -7.61
C LEU A 286 -4.05 6.17 -7.25
N VAL A 287 -4.19 6.40 -5.96
CA VAL A 287 -4.62 7.69 -5.40
C VAL A 287 -3.50 8.32 -4.59
N SER A 288 -3.50 9.64 -4.57
CA SER A 288 -2.45 10.43 -3.94
C SER A 288 -3.06 11.69 -3.37
N GLU A 289 -2.60 12.12 -2.21
CA GLU A 289 -3.02 13.40 -1.65
C GLU A 289 -2.65 14.60 -2.55
N PRO A 290 -3.46 15.65 -2.51
CA PRO A 290 -4.67 15.79 -1.70
C PRO A 290 -5.90 15.05 -2.25
N ASN A 291 -5.98 14.78 -3.58
CA ASN A 291 -7.15 14.18 -4.25
C ASN A 291 -6.82 13.77 -5.69
N LEU A 292 -5.62 13.28 -5.94
CA LEU A 292 -5.16 12.97 -7.30
C LEU A 292 -5.37 11.50 -7.63
N PHE A 293 -5.80 11.25 -8.86
CA PHE A 293 -6.03 9.92 -9.41
C PHE A 293 -5.09 9.62 -10.57
N TYR A 294 -4.56 8.40 -10.59
CA TYR A 294 -3.64 7.91 -11.61
C TYR A 294 -4.08 6.55 -12.12
N VAL A 295 -3.82 6.28 -13.39
CA VAL A 295 -4.02 4.98 -14.00
C VAL A 295 -2.76 4.55 -14.72
N PHE A 296 -2.28 3.35 -14.42
CA PHE A 296 -1.14 2.74 -15.08
C PHE A 296 -1.58 1.47 -15.80
N ARG A 297 -1.06 1.25 -16.98
CA ARG A 297 -1.32 0.02 -17.76
C ARG A 297 -0.02 -0.54 -18.29
N GLN A 298 0.02 -1.84 -18.42
CA GLN A 298 1.15 -2.51 -19.07
C GLN A 298 1.22 -2.07 -20.54
N SER A 299 2.42 -1.69 -21.01
CA SER A 299 2.62 -1.38 -22.42
C SER A 299 2.35 -2.64 -23.26
N ALA A 300 1.59 -2.51 -24.33
CA ALA A 300 1.59 -3.55 -25.35
C ALA A 300 3.00 -3.64 -25.95
N ASP A 301 3.53 -4.85 -26.06
CA ASP A 301 4.81 -5.13 -26.72
C ASP A 301 4.78 -4.73 -28.19
#